data_40d5668b3a13f7fc6154aad4f876af3d
#
_entry.id   40d5668b3a13f7fc6154aad4f876af3d
#
_cell.length_a   1.000
_cell.length_b   1.000
_cell.length_c   1.000
_cell.angle_alpha   90.00
_cell.angle_beta   90.00
_cell.angle_gamma   90.00
#
_symmetry.space_group_name_H-M   'P 1'
#
loop_
_entity.id
_entity.type
_entity.pdbx_description
1 polymer ?
#
loop_
_entity_poly.entity_id
_entity_poly.type
_entity_poly.pdbx_seq_one_letter_code
_entity_poly.pdbx_strand_id
1 'polypeptide(L)'
;MKIKPLVAALTLVAPLYATAAEFTLTDTATNTYVENWEITNQKLGFGNIPFSIEKVRLHGGKQEGVDIIVIKNGELEVTLVPTRGMGIFDVKKDGKRVLGWDSPVKEIVNPAYIDLESRNGLGWLDGFNEMMVRCGYEWTGHPGVDDNGQLLSLHGRVQNTPSSTIKVIIDDEAPHTITVEGEVSERTFKKAELVTKTSFSITPGENSFSLNDTLTNKSDYDDEYQIIYHSNFGSPILEKGAKVYAAASEISPFNSYADKGLKDWQTYLGPTKGYDEMVYNLKPVADKSGNTLAVLHNKEGNLGVSMQYNTSQLPVLTIWKNTDTLQQGYVTGIEPGTSYAYNTKFQRPLGLVPTIHAGESKHFDLTYTVLSSSAEVDSAVKDVNKLLNGKKVQQVHELIVDLSKVQ
;
A
#
# COMPACT_ATOMS: atom_id res chain seq x y z
N MET A 1 43.40 33.95 -56.95
CA MET A 1 42.95 33.86 -55.56
C MET A 1 42.02 32.64 -55.43
N LYS A 2 42.53 31.52 -54.92
CA LYS A 2 41.77 30.26 -54.83
C LYS A 2 41.13 30.21 -53.44
N ILE A 3 39.82 30.23 -53.38
CA ILE A 3 39.02 30.08 -52.20
C ILE A 3 38.91 28.56 -51.88
N LYS A 4 39.40 28.09 -50.74
CA LYS A 4 39.21 26.73 -50.24
C LYS A 4 37.87 26.65 -49.52
N PRO A 5 37.01 25.63 -49.72
CA PRO A 5 35.83 25.45 -48.98
C PRO A 5 36.14 24.91 -47.55
N LEU A 6 35.59 25.55 -46.53
CA LEU A 6 35.62 25.10 -45.13
C LEU A 6 34.52 24.05 -44.99
N VAL A 7 34.89 22.79 -44.81
CA VAL A 7 33.95 21.73 -44.47
C VAL A 7 33.75 21.79 -42.96
N ALA A 8 32.60 22.26 -42.49
CA ALA A 8 32.18 22.17 -41.10
C ALA A 8 31.64 20.76 -40.88
N ALA A 9 32.36 19.98 -40.08
CA ALA A 9 31.87 18.69 -39.55
C ALA A 9 30.81 18.95 -38.51
N LEU A 10 29.53 18.73 -38.84
CA LEU A 10 28.45 18.63 -37.86
C LEU A 10 28.60 17.31 -37.11
N THR A 11 29.08 17.38 -35.89
CA THR A 11 28.96 16.26 -34.94
C THR A 11 27.50 16.18 -34.48
N LEU A 12 26.74 15.23 -35.00
CA LEU A 12 25.45 14.83 -34.43
C LEU A 12 25.75 14.19 -33.08
N VAL A 13 25.50 14.92 -32.02
CA VAL A 13 25.33 14.31 -30.68
C VAL A 13 23.94 13.68 -30.68
N ALA A 14 23.87 12.37 -30.92
CA ALA A 14 22.64 11.62 -30.66
C ALA A 14 22.33 11.74 -29.16
N PRO A 15 21.09 12.04 -28.75
CA PRO A 15 20.74 11.94 -27.35
C PRO A 15 20.94 10.49 -26.94
N LEU A 16 21.78 10.26 -25.94
CA LEU A 16 21.82 8.99 -25.19
C LEU A 16 20.47 8.87 -24.50
N TYR A 17 19.57 8.12 -25.08
CA TYR A 17 18.40 7.65 -24.33
C TYR A 17 18.95 6.69 -23.28
N ALA A 18 18.72 6.97 -22.01
CA ALA A 18 18.92 6.00 -20.95
C ALA A 18 18.09 4.77 -21.36
N THR A 19 18.77 3.66 -21.59
CA THR A 19 18.13 2.38 -21.86
C THR A 19 17.95 1.71 -20.51
N ALA A 20 16.85 0.98 -20.32
CA ALA A 20 16.60 0.19 -19.12
C ALA A 20 16.54 -1.28 -19.53
N ALA A 21 17.00 -2.17 -18.66
CA ALA A 21 16.79 -3.61 -18.86
C ALA A 21 15.32 -3.92 -18.50
N GLU A 22 14.54 -4.40 -19.48
CA GLU A 22 13.12 -4.67 -19.32
C GLU A 22 12.81 -6.16 -19.51
N PHE A 23 11.99 -6.73 -18.61
CA PHE A 23 11.58 -8.13 -18.63
C PHE A 23 10.07 -8.24 -18.42
N THR A 24 9.34 -8.69 -19.45
CA THR A 24 7.92 -9.01 -19.33
C THR A 24 7.76 -10.43 -18.82
N LEU A 25 7.23 -10.59 -17.60
CA LEU A 25 7.08 -11.88 -16.94
C LEU A 25 5.65 -12.43 -17.05
N THR A 26 4.67 -11.55 -17.20
CA THR A 26 3.27 -11.91 -17.45
C THR A 26 2.65 -10.85 -18.36
N ASP A 27 1.88 -11.29 -19.35
CA ASP A 27 1.05 -10.44 -20.19
C ASP A 27 -0.09 -11.29 -20.76
N THR A 28 -1.30 -11.09 -20.26
CA THR A 28 -2.48 -11.87 -20.68
C THR A 28 -2.89 -11.56 -22.11
N ALA A 29 -2.58 -10.38 -22.67
CA ALA A 29 -2.91 -10.01 -24.03
C ALA A 29 -2.09 -10.80 -25.07
N THR A 30 -0.85 -11.14 -24.72
CA THR A 30 0.06 -11.91 -25.58
C THR A 30 0.20 -13.38 -25.17
N ASN A 31 -0.53 -13.79 -24.11
CA ASN A 31 -0.40 -15.11 -23.49
C ASN A 31 1.03 -15.40 -23.01
N THR A 32 1.76 -14.37 -22.58
CA THR A 32 3.09 -14.50 -22.00
C THR A 32 2.95 -14.84 -20.52
N TYR A 33 3.63 -15.91 -20.10
CA TYR A 33 3.76 -16.30 -18.70
C TYR A 33 5.10 -16.99 -18.44
N VAL A 34 5.88 -16.40 -17.52
CA VAL A 34 7.15 -16.96 -17.04
C VAL A 34 6.96 -17.42 -15.60
N GLU A 35 7.02 -18.73 -15.36
CA GLU A 35 6.71 -19.32 -14.05
C GLU A 35 7.77 -18.98 -13.01
N ASN A 36 9.05 -19.29 -13.33
CA ASN A 36 10.19 -19.02 -12.47
C ASN A 36 11.21 -18.19 -13.25
N TRP A 37 11.72 -17.13 -12.64
CA TRP A 37 12.67 -16.24 -13.28
C TRP A 37 13.55 -15.55 -12.24
N GLU A 38 14.80 -15.28 -12.61
CA GLU A 38 15.76 -14.61 -11.75
C GLU A 38 16.70 -13.72 -12.56
N ILE A 39 16.97 -12.50 -12.05
CA ILE A 39 18.03 -11.62 -12.53
C ILE A 39 18.81 -11.05 -11.34
N THR A 40 20.10 -10.80 -11.56
CA THR A 40 20.99 -10.20 -10.55
C THR A 40 21.80 -9.07 -11.17
N ASN A 41 22.33 -8.17 -10.33
CA ASN A 41 23.25 -7.12 -10.77
C ASN A 41 24.46 -7.69 -11.53
N GLN A 42 24.96 -8.86 -11.13
CA GLN A 42 26.09 -9.53 -11.78
C GLN A 42 25.75 -9.99 -13.21
N LYS A 43 24.56 -10.58 -13.42
CA LYS A 43 24.08 -11.00 -14.76
C LYS A 43 23.92 -9.80 -15.71
N LEU A 44 23.63 -8.62 -15.18
CA LEU A 44 23.49 -7.39 -15.95
C LEU A 44 24.80 -6.60 -16.09
N GLY A 45 25.82 -6.93 -15.30
CA GLY A 45 27.05 -6.17 -15.24
C GLY A 45 26.89 -4.81 -14.52
N PHE A 46 25.88 -4.68 -13.65
CA PHE A 46 25.53 -3.44 -12.96
C PHE A 46 26.17 -3.36 -11.57
N GLY A 47 26.94 -2.30 -11.35
CA GLY A 47 27.35 -1.78 -10.05
C GLY A 47 27.98 -2.77 -9.06
N ASN A 48 28.33 -2.23 -7.89
CA ASN A 48 28.93 -3.00 -6.79
C ASN A 48 27.92 -3.34 -5.67
N ILE A 49 26.73 -2.73 -5.65
CA ILE A 49 25.70 -3.04 -4.66
C ILE A 49 24.94 -4.28 -5.16
N PRO A 50 24.96 -5.38 -4.40
CA PRO A 50 24.30 -6.60 -4.83
C PRO A 50 22.79 -6.43 -4.80
N PHE A 51 22.11 -6.83 -5.87
CA PHE A 51 20.67 -6.98 -5.90
C PHE A 51 20.26 -8.23 -6.67
N SER A 52 19.07 -8.74 -6.36
CA SER A 52 18.43 -9.81 -7.13
C SER A 52 16.92 -9.60 -7.16
N ILE A 53 16.32 -10.01 -8.26
CA ILE A 53 14.86 -10.08 -8.41
C ILE A 53 14.53 -11.50 -8.84
N GLU A 54 13.61 -12.13 -8.13
CA GLU A 54 13.17 -13.49 -8.40
C GLU A 54 11.64 -13.54 -8.48
N LYS A 55 11.10 -14.17 -9.53
CA LYS A 55 9.68 -14.55 -9.60
C LYS A 55 9.56 -16.03 -9.31
N VAL A 56 8.69 -16.38 -8.38
CA VAL A 56 8.43 -17.76 -7.95
C VAL A 56 6.94 -18.02 -7.95
N ARG A 57 6.53 -19.19 -8.44
CA ARG A 57 5.18 -19.72 -8.25
C ARG A 57 5.14 -20.61 -7.03
N LEU A 58 4.20 -20.33 -6.12
CA LEU A 58 3.97 -21.12 -4.92
C LEU A 58 3.11 -22.35 -5.23
N HIS A 59 3.38 -23.44 -4.52
CA HIS A 59 2.69 -24.71 -4.68
C HIS A 59 2.16 -25.25 -3.34
N GLY A 60 1.09 -26.04 -3.44
CA GLY A 60 0.46 -26.75 -2.33
C GLY A 60 -0.49 -25.88 -1.50
N GLY A 61 -1.49 -26.52 -0.88
CA GLY A 61 -2.49 -25.86 -0.05
C GLY A 61 -3.28 -24.80 -0.80
N LYS A 62 -3.71 -23.76 -0.09
CA LYS A 62 -4.44 -22.63 -0.67
C LYS A 62 -3.54 -21.64 -1.42
N GLN A 63 -2.21 -21.77 -1.31
CA GLN A 63 -1.26 -20.94 -2.06
C GLN A 63 -0.97 -21.47 -3.47
N GLU A 64 -1.53 -22.63 -3.84
CA GLU A 64 -1.31 -23.22 -5.18
C GLU A 64 -1.56 -22.21 -6.28
N GLY A 65 -0.55 -21.98 -7.13
CA GLY A 65 -0.63 -21.06 -8.26
C GLY A 65 -0.48 -19.58 -7.93
N VAL A 66 -0.13 -19.21 -6.72
CA VAL A 66 0.19 -17.82 -6.36
C VAL A 66 1.59 -17.47 -6.86
N ASP A 67 1.71 -16.38 -7.60
CA ASP A 67 2.99 -15.82 -8.00
C ASP A 67 3.45 -14.76 -6.97
N ILE A 68 4.73 -14.83 -6.58
CA ILE A 68 5.40 -13.82 -5.78
C ILE A 68 6.62 -13.28 -6.53
N ILE A 69 7.01 -12.04 -6.21
CA ILE A 69 8.27 -11.46 -6.67
C ILE A 69 9.05 -11.05 -5.42
N VAL A 70 10.24 -11.63 -5.28
CA VAL A 70 11.17 -11.32 -4.19
C VAL A 70 12.27 -10.41 -4.73
N ILE A 71 12.41 -9.23 -4.15
CA ILE A 71 13.41 -8.23 -4.53
C ILE A 71 14.37 -8.06 -3.36
N LYS A 72 15.65 -8.32 -3.59
CA LYS A 72 16.73 -8.01 -2.64
C LYS A 72 17.54 -6.87 -3.22
N ASN A 73 17.60 -5.76 -2.51
CA ASN A 73 18.32 -4.56 -2.97
C ASN A 73 19.66 -4.34 -2.26
N GLY A 74 20.14 -5.32 -1.51
CA GLY A 74 21.35 -5.23 -0.68
C GLY A 74 21.11 -4.76 0.75
N GLU A 75 20.02 -4.03 1.01
CA GLU A 75 19.61 -3.57 2.34
C GLU A 75 18.33 -4.25 2.82
N LEU A 76 17.34 -4.35 1.95
CA LEU A 76 16.03 -4.94 2.20
C LEU A 76 15.76 -6.13 1.28
N GLU A 77 14.89 -7.03 1.74
CA GLU A 77 14.21 -8.03 0.93
C GLU A 77 12.71 -7.74 0.98
N VAL A 78 12.10 -7.44 -0.16
CA VAL A 78 10.66 -7.13 -0.29
C VAL A 78 9.97 -8.22 -1.10
N THR A 79 8.86 -8.75 -0.58
CA THR A 79 8.04 -9.75 -1.26
C THR A 79 6.76 -9.10 -1.78
N LEU A 80 6.60 -9.01 -3.11
CA LEU A 80 5.35 -8.58 -3.77
C LEU A 80 4.48 -9.78 -4.12
N VAL A 81 3.17 -9.58 -4.18
CA VAL A 81 2.20 -10.65 -4.52
C VAL A 81 1.33 -10.21 -5.71
N PRO A 82 1.81 -10.40 -6.95
CA PRO A 82 1.05 -10.04 -8.15
C PRO A 82 -0.32 -10.72 -8.24
N THR A 83 -0.44 -11.95 -7.76
CA THR A 83 -1.71 -12.69 -7.73
C THR A 83 -2.74 -12.08 -6.78
N ARG A 84 -2.31 -11.20 -5.86
CA ARG A 84 -3.16 -10.53 -4.88
C ARG A 84 -3.01 -9.01 -4.98
N GLY A 85 -3.53 -8.45 -6.09
CA GLY A 85 -3.64 -7.00 -6.31
C GLY A 85 -2.30 -6.25 -6.27
N MET A 86 -1.19 -6.90 -6.60
CA MET A 86 0.16 -6.30 -6.46
C MET A 86 0.46 -5.83 -5.02
N GLY A 87 -0.07 -6.55 -4.02
CA GLY A 87 0.20 -6.26 -2.60
C GLY A 87 1.64 -6.55 -2.20
N ILE A 88 2.03 -6.08 -1.01
CA ILE A 88 3.32 -6.38 -0.40
C ILE A 88 3.09 -7.34 0.76
N PHE A 89 3.71 -8.52 0.70
CA PHE A 89 3.55 -9.52 1.74
C PHE A 89 4.35 -9.18 3.01
N ASP A 90 5.64 -8.95 2.84
CA ASP A 90 6.52 -8.56 3.94
C ASP A 90 7.76 -7.80 3.44
N VAL A 91 8.47 -7.18 4.39
CA VAL A 91 9.81 -6.64 4.17
C VAL A 91 10.74 -7.21 5.25
N LYS A 92 11.90 -7.70 4.80
CA LYS A 92 12.93 -8.24 5.68
C LYS A 92 14.21 -7.44 5.58
N LYS A 93 14.96 -7.41 6.66
CA LYS A 93 16.33 -6.90 6.75
C LYS A 93 17.18 -7.97 7.46
N ASP A 94 18.34 -8.29 6.91
CA ASP A 94 19.21 -9.37 7.43
C ASP A 94 18.46 -10.70 7.63
N GLY A 95 17.56 -11.04 6.71
CA GLY A 95 16.75 -12.26 6.73
C GLY A 95 15.64 -12.28 7.81
N LYS A 96 15.43 -11.19 8.56
CA LYS A 96 14.38 -11.08 9.57
C LYS A 96 13.31 -10.10 9.12
N ARG A 97 12.03 -10.46 9.27
CA ARG A 97 10.91 -9.56 9.00
C ARG A 97 11.01 -8.30 9.85
N VAL A 98 10.95 -7.14 9.20
CA VAL A 98 10.91 -5.82 9.83
C VAL A 98 9.57 -5.13 9.59
N LEU A 99 8.93 -5.32 8.40
CA LEU A 99 7.56 -4.87 8.14
C LEU A 99 6.68 -6.05 7.78
N GLY A 100 5.41 -5.99 8.16
CA GLY A 100 4.42 -7.05 8.04
C GLY A 100 4.02 -7.59 9.42
N TRP A 101 3.31 -8.70 9.46
CA TRP A 101 2.73 -9.23 10.69
C TRP A 101 2.58 -10.75 10.66
N ASP A 102 2.30 -11.36 11.79
CA ASP A 102 2.09 -12.79 11.92
C ASP A 102 0.60 -13.12 11.95
N SER A 103 0.01 -13.19 10.75
CA SER A 103 -1.41 -13.55 10.59
C SER A 103 -1.69 -15.00 11.00
N PRO A 104 -2.88 -15.31 11.52
CA PRO A 104 -3.36 -16.69 11.64
C PRO A 104 -3.53 -17.37 10.28
N VAL A 105 -3.71 -16.62 9.19
CA VAL A 105 -3.71 -17.10 7.80
C VAL A 105 -2.26 -17.27 7.36
N LYS A 106 -1.75 -18.52 7.34
CA LYS A 106 -0.31 -18.78 7.15
C LYS A 106 0.10 -18.87 5.68
N GLU A 107 -0.81 -19.27 4.80
CA GLU A 107 -0.54 -19.36 3.37
C GLU A 107 -0.88 -18.03 2.69
N ILE A 108 -0.15 -17.65 1.64
CA ILE A 108 -0.59 -16.58 0.74
C ILE A 108 -1.71 -17.16 -0.11
N VAL A 109 -2.95 -16.89 0.28
CA VAL A 109 -4.13 -17.59 -0.27
C VAL A 109 -4.40 -17.13 -1.71
N ASN A 110 -4.51 -18.08 -2.63
CA ASN A 110 -4.94 -17.80 -3.99
C ASN A 110 -6.40 -17.29 -3.98
N PRO A 111 -6.71 -16.17 -4.66
CA PRO A 111 -8.06 -15.61 -4.74
C PRO A 111 -9.14 -16.63 -5.15
N ALA A 112 -8.80 -17.67 -5.91
CA ALA A 112 -9.72 -18.74 -6.29
C ALA A 112 -10.34 -19.51 -5.11
N TYR A 113 -9.73 -19.45 -3.92
CA TYR A 113 -10.21 -20.06 -2.69
C TYR A 113 -10.96 -19.08 -1.77
N ILE A 114 -11.19 -17.83 -2.21
CA ILE A 114 -11.82 -16.78 -1.41
C ILE A 114 -13.18 -16.43 -1.99
N ASP A 115 -14.23 -16.68 -1.20
CA ASP A 115 -15.57 -16.17 -1.47
C ASP A 115 -15.79 -14.89 -0.67
N LEU A 116 -15.69 -13.74 -1.35
CA LEU A 116 -15.78 -12.42 -0.73
C LEU A 116 -17.14 -12.17 -0.07
N GLU A 117 -18.23 -12.81 -0.54
CA GLU A 117 -19.58 -12.64 -0.01
C GLU A 117 -19.85 -13.53 1.20
N SER A 118 -19.00 -14.52 1.46
CA SER A 118 -19.14 -15.42 2.61
C SER A 118 -19.21 -14.64 3.93
N ARG A 119 -19.96 -15.16 4.91
CA ARG A 119 -20.16 -14.52 6.22
C ARG A 119 -20.63 -13.05 6.14
N ASN A 120 -21.61 -12.81 5.25
CA ASN A 120 -22.17 -11.47 5.01
C ASN A 120 -21.13 -10.45 4.54
N GLY A 121 -20.25 -10.84 3.64
CA GLY A 121 -19.24 -9.98 3.03
C GLY A 121 -17.90 -9.95 3.78
N LEU A 122 -17.68 -10.83 4.74
CA LEU A 122 -16.40 -10.93 5.49
C LEU A 122 -15.39 -11.90 4.89
N GLY A 123 -15.66 -12.46 3.70
CA GLY A 123 -14.77 -13.44 3.06
C GLY A 123 -13.38 -12.92 2.73
N TRP A 124 -13.22 -11.61 2.61
CA TRP A 124 -11.93 -10.94 2.45
C TRP A 124 -10.90 -11.35 3.52
N LEU A 125 -11.37 -11.60 4.76
CA LEU A 125 -10.52 -12.01 5.88
C LEU A 125 -9.89 -13.39 5.69
N ASP A 126 -10.40 -14.25 4.79
CA ASP A 126 -9.85 -15.59 4.54
C ASP A 126 -8.46 -15.57 3.89
N GLY A 127 -8.08 -14.43 3.30
CA GLY A 127 -6.77 -14.24 2.70
C GLY A 127 -5.92 -13.16 3.37
N PHE A 128 -6.36 -12.55 4.44
CA PHE A 128 -5.71 -11.37 5.01
C PHE A 128 -4.44 -11.70 5.78
N ASN A 129 -3.27 -11.43 5.17
CA ASN A 129 -1.96 -11.66 5.80
C ASN A 129 -0.83 -10.78 5.25
N GLU A 130 -1.08 -9.89 4.30
CA GLU A 130 -0.06 -9.05 3.70
C GLU A 130 0.29 -7.81 4.56
N MET A 131 1.50 -7.31 4.39
CA MET A 131 1.95 -6.04 4.96
C MET A 131 1.18 -4.86 4.38
N MET A 132 0.95 -4.83 3.07
CA MET A 132 0.18 -3.77 2.42
C MET A 132 -0.74 -4.36 1.37
N VAL A 133 -2.01 -4.00 1.45
CA VAL A 133 -3.04 -4.32 0.47
C VAL A 133 -3.75 -3.07 0.01
N ARG A 134 -4.19 -3.06 -1.26
CA ARG A 134 -5.10 -2.05 -1.77
C ARG A 134 -6.52 -2.49 -1.52
N CYS A 135 -7.32 -1.67 -0.89
CA CYS A 135 -8.77 -1.84 -0.75
C CYS A 135 -9.46 -0.96 -1.79
N GLY A 136 -10.43 -1.48 -2.50
CA GLY A 136 -11.12 -0.75 -3.57
C GLY A 136 -11.48 -1.67 -4.73
N TYR A 137 -11.80 -1.17 -5.95
CA TYR A 137 -11.86 0.26 -6.35
C TYR A 137 -13.30 0.78 -6.38
N GLU A 138 -14.30 -0.04 -6.74
CA GLU A 138 -15.70 0.38 -6.72
C GLU A 138 -16.18 0.75 -5.31
N TRP A 139 -15.67 0.07 -4.30
CA TRP A 139 -15.95 0.35 -2.89
C TRP A 139 -14.83 -0.12 -1.98
N THR A 140 -14.83 0.40 -0.74
CA THR A 140 -13.95 -0.08 0.33
C THR A 140 -14.66 0.03 1.69
N GLY A 141 -13.99 -0.35 2.77
CA GLY A 141 -14.49 -0.24 4.13
C GLY A 141 -15.34 -1.43 4.59
N HIS A 142 -16.14 -1.21 5.62
CA HIS A 142 -16.94 -2.26 6.26
C HIS A 142 -17.99 -2.86 5.31
N PRO A 143 -18.24 -4.18 5.40
CA PRO A 143 -19.25 -4.83 4.56
C PRO A 143 -20.65 -4.35 4.93
N GLY A 144 -21.57 -4.51 4.00
CA GLY A 144 -22.99 -4.22 4.21
C GLY A 144 -23.75 -3.99 2.92
N VAL A 145 -25.03 -3.89 3.01
CA VAL A 145 -25.90 -3.66 1.86
C VAL A 145 -25.93 -2.15 1.55
N ASP A 146 -25.69 -1.80 0.29
CA ASP A 146 -25.79 -0.43 -0.20
C ASP A 146 -27.26 0.02 -0.41
N ASP A 147 -27.43 1.26 -0.89
CA ASP A 147 -28.75 1.84 -1.13
C ASP A 147 -29.52 1.13 -2.28
N ASN A 148 -28.84 0.34 -3.11
CA ASN A 148 -29.43 -0.42 -4.21
C ASN A 148 -29.73 -1.88 -3.84
N GLY A 149 -29.47 -2.29 -2.59
CA GLY A 149 -29.66 -3.65 -2.12
C GLY A 149 -28.51 -4.61 -2.49
N GLN A 150 -27.39 -4.09 -2.98
CA GLN A 150 -26.20 -4.88 -3.29
C GLN A 150 -25.37 -5.10 -2.03
N LEU A 151 -24.94 -6.34 -1.77
CA LEU A 151 -23.95 -6.63 -0.73
C LEU A 151 -22.59 -6.16 -1.21
N LEU A 152 -22.01 -5.20 -0.49
CA LEU A 152 -20.62 -4.77 -0.63
C LEU A 152 -19.77 -5.56 0.36
N SER A 153 -18.78 -6.29 -0.13
CA SER A 153 -17.85 -7.04 0.72
C SER A 153 -16.88 -6.13 1.43
N LEU A 154 -16.29 -6.59 2.53
CA LEU A 154 -15.22 -5.90 3.25
C LEU A 154 -14.10 -5.50 2.27
N HIS A 155 -13.74 -4.22 2.25
CA HIS A 155 -12.60 -3.65 1.52
C HIS A 155 -12.57 -3.84 0.01
N GLY A 156 -13.68 -4.22 -0.64
CA GLY A 156 -13.74 -4.37 -2.09
C GLY A 156 -13.04 -5.63 -2.62
N ARG A 157 -12.64 -5.59 -3.89
CA ARG A 157 -12.17 -6.78 -4.62
C ARG A 157 -10.70 -6.75 -4.99
N VAL A 158 -10.07 -5.58 -5.06
CA VAL A 158 -8.77 -5.39 -5.71
C VAL A 158 -7.65 -6.24 -5.12
N GLN A 159 -7.63 -6.45 -3.79
CA GLN A 159 -6.66 -7.34 -3.16
C GLN A 159 -6.74 -8.77 -3.70
N ASN A 160 -7.93 -9.21 -4.09
CA ASN A 160 -8.19 -10.57 -4.59
C ASN A 160 -8.28 -10.62 -6.12
N THR A 161 -7.71 -9.64 -6.82
CA THR A 161 -7.66 -9.57 -8.28
C THR A 161 -6.21 -9.76 -8.75
N PRO A 162 -5.91 -10.84 -9.49
CA PRO A 162 -4.58 -11.06 -10.04
C PRO A 162 -4.20 -9.99 -11.06
N SER A 163 -2.91 -9.61 -11.07
CA SER A 163 -2.36 -8.72 -12.08
C SER A 163 -2.37 -9.38 -13.46
N SER A 164 -2.86 -8.66 -14.47
CA SER A 164 -2.89 -9.12 -15.87
C SER A 164 -1.54 -8.94 -16.58
N THR A 165 -0.69 -8.05 -16.07
CA THR A 165 0.68 -7.83 -16.59
C THR A 165 1.66 -7.79 -15.43
N ILE A 166 2.88 -8.25 -15.67
CA ILE A 166 4.02 -8.11 -14.75
C ILE A 166 5.24 -7.78 -15.59
N LYS A 167 5.87 -6.64 -15.31
CA LYS A 167 7.09 -6.18 -15.96
C LYS A 167 8.11 -5.78 -14.91
N VAL A 168 9.35 -6.21 -15.07
CA VAL A 168 10.50 -5.77 -14.28
C VAL A 168 11.33 -4.84 -15.15
N ILE A 169 11.67 -3.67 -14.63
CA ILE A 169 12.47 -2.64 -15.27
C ILE A 169 13.62 -2.29 -14.35
N ILE A 170 14.83 -2.24 -14.87
CA ILE A 170 16.03 -1.89 -14.10
C ILE A 170 16.78 -0.82 -14.89
N ASP A 171 16.96 0.36 -14.29
CA ASP A 171 17.66 1.46 -14.94
C ASP A 171 19.11 1.09 -15.25
N ASP A 172 19.57 1.33 -16.48
CA ASP A 172 20.94 1.04 -16.90
C ASP A 172 21.97 1.96 -16.22
N GLU A 173 21.53 3.16 -15.82
CA GLU A 173 22.38 4.12 -15.11
C GLU A 173 22.29 3.92 -13.59
N ALA A 174 23.41 4.11 -12.90
CA ALA A 174 23.41 4.12 -11.43
C ALA A 174 22.49 5.22 -10.90
N PRO A 175 21.73 4.96 -9.84
CA PRO A 175 21.86 3.82 -8.89
C PRO A 175 21.11 2.54 -9.29
N HIS A 176 20.69 2.36 -10.54
CA HIS A 176 20.02 1.16 -11.05
C HIS A 176 18.68 0.87 -10.34
N THR A 177 17.80 1.87 -10.27
CA THR A 177 16.49 1.71 -9.65
C THR A 177 15.73 0.53 -10.26
N ILE A 178 15.21 -0.31 -9.39
CA ILE A 178 14.41 -1.49 -9.74
C ILE A 178 12.95 -1.09 -9.66
N THR A 179 12.21 -1.30 -10.76
CA THR A 179 10.77 -1.05 -10.82
C THR A 179 10.04 -2.33 -11.21
N VAL A 180 9.00 -2.68 -10.49
CA VAL A 180 8.08 -3.76 -10.85
C VAL A 180 6.72 -3.16 -11.13
N GLU A 181 6.29 -3.26 -12.39
CA GLU A 181 4.98 -2.79 -12.84
C GLU A 181 3.99 -3.95 -12.97
N GLY A 182 2.72 -3.67 -12.70
CA GLY A 182 1.62 -4.58 -12.94
C GLY A 182 0.32 -3.82 -13.26
N GLU A 183 -0.61 -4.50 -13.90
CA GLU A 183 -1.95 -3.95 -14.14
C GLU A 183 -2.98 -4.78 -13.38
N VAL A 184 -3.78 -4.13 -12.53
CA VAL A 184 -4.89 -4.73 -11.79
C VAL A 184 -6.18 -4.03 -12.20
N SER A 185 -7.22 -4.79 -12.52
CA SER A 185 -8.46 -4.20 -13.05
C SER A 185 -9.71 -4.78 -12.40
N GLU A 186 -10.65 -3.89 -12.06
CA GLU A 186 -12.04 -4.23 -11.80
C GLU A 186 -12.83 -3.92 -13.08
N ARG A 187 -13.12 -4.95 -13.86
CA ARG A 187 -13.91 -4.86 -15.09
C ARG A 187 -15.09 -5.80 -15.02
N THR A 188 -16.29 -5.23 -15.09
CA THR A 188 -17.52 -6.00 -15.07
C THR A 188 -18.44 -5.55 -16.20
N PHE A 189 -18.98 -6.50 -16.95
CA PHE A 189 -19.87 -6.20 -18.08
C PHE A 189 -21.02 -5.26 -17.67
N LYS A 190 -21.11 -4.10 -18.32
CA LYS A 190 -22.06 -3.00 -18.03
C LYS A 190 -21.96 -2.41 -16.61
N LYS A 191 -20.81 -2.49 -15.98
CA LYS A 191 -20.51 -1.94 -14.66
C LYS A 191 -19.17 -1.20 -14.73
N ALA A 192 -18.42 -1.17 -13.62
CA ALA A 192 -17.13 -0.53 -13.56
C ALA A 192 -16.11 -1.06 -14.58
N GLU A 193 -15.25 -0.17 -15.04
CA GLU A 193 -14.06 -0.45 -15.84
C GLU A 193 -12.87 0.34 -15.28
N LEU A 194 -12.52 0.03 -14.04
CA LEU A 194 -11.46 0.68 -13.28
C LEU A 194 -10.17 -0.11 -13.39
N VAL A 195 -9.12 0.53 -13.91
CA VAL A 195 -7.83 -0.13 -14.20
C VAL A 195 -6.71 0.63 -13.52
N THR A 196 -5.93 -0.06 -12.71
CA THR A 196 -4.75 0.52 -12.06
C THR A 196 -3.48 -0.03 -12.69
N LYS A 197 -2.64 0.87 -13.20
CA LYS A 197 -1.23 0.59 -13.40
C LYS A 197 -0.52 0.83 -12.08
N THR A 198 0.05 -0.22 -11.51
CA THR A 198 0.79 -0.22 -10.26
C THR A 198 2.28 -0.23 -10.57
N SER A 199 3.06 0.61 -9.88
CA SER A 199 4.51 0.65 -9.96
C SER A 199 5.10 0.61 -8.55
N PHE A 200 5.87 -0.45 -8.25
CA PHE A 200 6.71 -0.55 -7.07
C PHE A 200 8.14 -0.22 -7.47
N SER A 201 8.82 0.67 -6.73
CA SER A 201 10.20 1.05 -7.03
C SER A 201 11.08 1.00 -5.77
N ILE A 202 12.30 0.46 -5.93
CA ILE A 202 13.31 0.40 -4.87
C ILE A 202 14.70 0.59 -5.47
N THR A 203 15.54 1.36 -4.79
CA THR A 203 16.92 1.61 -5.22
C THR A 203 17.88 0.68 -4.46
N PRO A 204 18.87 0.06 -5.14
CA PRO A 204 19.88 -0.74 -4.47
C PRO A 204 20.60 0.01 -3.34
N GLY A 205 20.65 -0.61 -2.15
CA GLY A 205 21.29 -0.04 -0.96
C GLY A 205 20.44 0.92 -0.13
N GLU A 206 19.24 1.29 -0.59
CA GLU A 206 18.35 2.17 0.16
C GLU A 206 17.44 1.38 1.11
N ASN A 207 17.06 2.01 2.22
CA ASN A 207 16.11 1.46 3.20
C ASN A 207 14.67 1.91 2.96
N SER A 208 14.37 2.42 1.77
CA SER A 208 13.05 2.92 1.36
C SER A 208 12.61 2.33 0.03
N PHE A 209 11.29 2.29 -0.16
CA PHE A 209 10.64 1.90 -1.42
C PHE A 209 9.36 2.72 -1.63
N SER A 210 8.95 2.84 -2.89
CA SER A 210 7.79 3.64 -3.27
C SER A 210 6.76 2.83 -4.03
N LEU A 211 5.50 3.21 -3.89
CA LEU A 211 4.38 2.79 -4.70
C LEU A 211 3.83 4.00 -5.45
N ASN A 212 3.65 3.84 -6.75
CA ASN A 212 3.07 4.85 -7.62
C ASN A 212 1.95 4.19 -8.43
N ASP A 213 0.72 4.48 -8.09
CA ASP A 213 -0.45 3.90 -8.74
C ASP A 213 -1.14 4.93 -9.63
N THR A 214 -1.59 4.49 -10.79
CA THR A 214 -2.43 5.28 -11.69
C THR A 214 -3.72 4.53 -11.95
N LEU A 215 -4.80 4.95 -11.28
CA LEU A 215 -6.16 4.43 -11.49
C LEU A 215 -6.81 5.19 -12.64
N THR A 216 -7.27 4.48 -13.66
CA THR A 216 -7.94 5.06 -14.84
C THR A 216 -9.34 4.45 -14.99
N ASN A 217 -10.33 5.30 -15.18
CA ASN A 217 -11.65 4.89 -15.66
C ASN A 217 -11.58 4.68 -17.18
N LYS A 218 -11.69 3.42 -17.63
CA LYS A 218 -11.62 3.04 -19.05
C LYS A 218 -13.00 3.00 -19.71
N SER A 219 -14.08 3.24 -18.97
CA SER A 219 -15.44 3.29 -19.50
C SER A 219 -15.76 4.64 -20.16
N ASP A 220 -16.87 4.69 -20.87
CA ASP A 220 -17.43 5.91 -21.49
C ASP A 220 -18.32 6.71 -20.50
N TYR A 221 -18.43 6.29 -19.24
CA TYR A 221 -19.27 6.88 -18.20
C TYR A 221 -18.45 7.31 -17.01
N ASP A 222 -18.93 8.35 -16.32
CA ASP A 222 -18.39 8.71 -15.01
C ASP A 222 -18.70 7.60 -13.99
N ASP A 223 -17.78 7.35 -13.07
CA ASP A 223 -17.95 6.33 -12.05
C ASP A 223 -17.49 6.87 -10.68
N GLU A 224 -17.92 6.23 -9.61
CA GLU A 224 -17.37 6.46 -8.27
C GLU A 224 -16.15 5.56 -8.06
N TYR A 225 -15.21 6.00 -7.23
CA TYR A 225 -14.12 5.14 -6.81
C TYR A 225 -13.74 5.38 -5.35
N GLN A 226 -13.18 4.37 -4.73
CA GLN A 226 -12.58 4.47 -3.40
C GLN A 226 -11.29 3.66 -3.37
N ILE A 227 -10.29 4.14 -2.64
CA ILE A 227 -9.06 3.40 -2.38
C ILE A 227 -8.58 3.64 -0.95
N ILE A 228 -8.14 2.58 -0.29
CA ILE A 228 -7.39 2.61 0.96
C ILE A 228 -6.12 1.78 0.79
N TYR A 229 -4.98 2.33 1.16
CA TYR A 229 -3.72 1.61 1.27
C TYR A 229 -3.58 1.06 2.68
N HIS A 230 -4.11 -0.14 2.89
CA HIS A 230 -4.19 -0.80 4.19
C HIS A 230 -2.85 -1.42 4.57
N SER A 231 -2.04 -0.68 5.32
CA SER A 231 -0.67 -1.06 5.68
C SER A 231 -0.61 -1.64 7.08
N ASN A 232 -0.20 -2.91 7.20
CA ASN A 232 -0.34 -3.75 8.37
C ASN A 232 1.01 -4.04 9.03
N PHE A 233 1.13 -3.73 10.30
CA PHE A 233 2.36 -3.86 11.06
C PHE A 233 2.12 -4.65 12.35
N GLY A 234 2.89 -5.71 12.52
CA GLY A 234 2.97 -6.51 13.73
C GLY A 234 4.38 -6.47 14.35
N SER A 235 4.72 -7.53 15.10
CA SER A 235 6.09 -7.70 15.59
C SER A 235 7.09 -7.79 14.43
N PRO A 236 8.29 -7.16 14.56
CA PRO A 236 8.91 -6.64 15.78
C PRO A 236 8.61 -5.16 16.08
N ILE A 237 8.00 -4.39 15.19
CA ILE A 237 7.72 -2.97 15.45
C ILE A 237 6.58 -2.81 16.44
N LEU A 238 5.50 -3.58 16.27
CA LEU A 238 4.35 -3.53 17.16
C LEU A 238 4.60 -4.40 18.39
N GLU A 239 4.56 -3.76 19.54
CA GLU A 239 4.68 -4.38 20.86
C GLU A 239 4.01 -3.52 21.94
N LYS A 240 3.93 -4.00 23.18
CA LYS A 240 3.44 -3.17 24.29
C LYS A 240 4.32 -1.94 24.48
N GLY A 241 3.72 -0.76 24.33
CA GLY A 241 4.40 0.53 24.45
C GLY A 241 4.94 1.07 23.11
N ALA A 242 4.76 0.36 22.00
CA ALA A 242 4.95 0.92 20.66
C ALA A 242 4.08 2.17 20.47
N LYS A 243 4.52 3.09 19.62
CA LYS A 243 3.82 4.35 19.41
C LYS A 243 3.63 4.68 17.94
N VAL A 244 2.46 5.25 17.64
CA VAL A 244 2.16 5.84 16.33
C VAL A 244 2.10 7.35 16.43
N TYR A 245 2.68 8.03 15.45
CA TYR A 245 2.61 9.48 15.26
C TYR A 245 2.04 9.76 13.88
N ALA A 246 1.10 10.67 13.80
CA ALA A 246 0.54 11.12 12.53
C ALA A 246 0.34 12.63 12.58
N ALA A 247 0.68 13.29 11.49
CA ALA A 247 0.40 14.71 11.33
C ALA A 247 -1.08 14.89 10.99
N ALA A 248 -1.91 15.18 11.99
CA ALA A 248 -3.34 15.37 11.82
C ALA A 248 -3.85 16.54 12.67
N SER A 249 -4.87 17.24 12.17
CA SER A 249 -5.55 18.30 12.92
C SER A 249 -6.52 17.73 13.97
N GLU A 250 -7.15 16.61 13.64
CA GLU A 250 -8.23 16.01 14.41
C GLU A 250 -8.17 14.49 14.34
N ILE A 251 -8.58 13.83 15.41
CA ILE A 251 -8.82 12.40 15.50
C ILE A 251 -10.17 12.15 16.16
N SER A 252 -10.96 11.23 15.59
CA SER A 252 -12.25 10.79 16.14
C SER A 252 -12.35 9.26 16.15
N PRO A 253 -13.11 8.66 17.09
CA PRO A 253 -13.29 7.22 17.12
C PRO A 253 -14.26 6.79 16.00
N PHE A 254 -14.07 5.57 15.51
CA PHE A 254 -14.98 4.95 14.55
C PHE A 254 -16.33 4.60 15.18
N ASN A 255 -16.31 4.15 16.44
CA ASN A 255 -17.47 3.75 17.22
C ASN A 255 -17.28 4.04 18.71
N SER A 256 -18.30 3.80 19.52
CA SER A 256 -18.27 4.03 20.97
C SER A 256 -17.28 3.13 21.74
N TYR A 257 -16.88 1.99 21.17
CA TYR A 257 -15.85 1.17 21.78
C TYR A 257 -14.47 1.81 21.61
N ALA A 258 -14.13 2.27 20.41
CA ALA A 258 -12.88 2.97 20.13
C ALA A 258 -12.74 4.27 20.94
N ASP A 259 -13.86 4.96 21.26
CA ASP A 259 -13.87 6.17 22.09
C ASP A 259 -13.23 5.94 23.47
N LYS A 260 -13.38 4.77 24.05
CA LYS A 260 -12.78 4.42 25.34
C LYS A 260 -11.25 4.50 25.34
N GLY A 261 -10.63 4.28 24.18
CA GLY A 261 -9.17 4.30 23.99
C GLY A 261 -8.64 5.60 23.38
N LEU A 262 -9.51 6.58 23.07
CA LEU A 262 -9.14 7.77 22.30
C LEU A 262 -8.02 8.59 22.97
N LYS A 263 -8.02 8.74 24.28
CA LYS A 263 -6.98 9.49 25.01
C LYS A 263 -5.57 8.91 24.84
N ASP A 264 -5.47 7.60 24.62
CA ASP A 264 -4.21 6.83 24.50
C ASP A 264 -4.01 6.30 23.06
N TRP A 265 -4.62 6.94 22.06
CA TRP A 265 -4.63 6.48 20.68
C TRP A 265 -3.23 6.22 20.10
N GLN A 266 -2.23 6.98 20.55
CA GLN A 266 -0.85 6.86 20.06
C GLN A 266 -0.10 5.65 20.61
N THR A 267 -0.52 5.09 21.73
CA THR A 267 0.23 4.02 22.43
C THR A 267 -0.48 2.69 22.30
N TYR A 268 0.27 1.63 21.99
CA TYR A 268 -0.26 0.29 21.85
C TYR A 268 -0.18 -0.51 23.12
N LEU A 269 -1.24 -1.29 23.37
CA LEU A 269 -1.26 -2.33 24.40
C LEU A 269 -0.43 -3.54 23.93
N GLY A 270 -0.02 -4.41 24.86
CA GLY A 270 0.46 -5.75 24.52
C GLY A 270 -0.69 -6.66 24.10
N PRO A 271 -0.39 -7.91 23.72
CA PRO A 271 -1.41 -8.89 23.38
C PRO A 271 -2.43 -9.05 24.52
N THR A 272 -3.71 -8.82 24.23
CA THR A 272 -4.79 -8.73 25.20
C THR A 272 -5.97 -9.60 24.76
N LYS A 273 -6.22 -10.71 25.47
CA LYS A 273 -7.32 -11.62 25.15
C LYS A 273 -8.68 -10.91 25.27
N GLY A 274 -9.49 -11.03 24.22
CA GLY A 274 -10.82 -10.41 24.12
C GLY A 274 -10.76 -8.91 23.83
N TYR A 275 -9.64 -8.40 23.33
CA TYR A 275 -9.57 -7.06 22.78
C TYR A 275 -10.42 -7.01 21.51
N ASP A 276 -11.35 -6.09 21.48
CA ASP A 276 -12.04 -5.72 20.25
C ASP A 276 -11.25 -4.64 19.51
N GLU A 277 -11.41 -4.52 18.20
CA GLU A 277 -10.68 -3.55 17.41
C GLU A 277 -11.07 -2.11 17.77
N MET A 278 -10.07 -1.22 17.81
CA MET A 278 -10.27 0.21 17.95
C MET A 278 -9.79 0.90 16.67
N VAL A 279 -10.73 1.53 15.98
CA VAL A 279 -10.47 2.24 14.72
C VAL A 279 -10.63 3.75 14.97
N TYR A 280 -9.70 4.52 14.41
CA TYR A 280 -9.68 5.97 14.51
C TYR A 280 -9.62 6.63 13.15
N ASN A 281 -10.41 7.68 12.98
CA ASN A 281 -10.46 8.51 11.79
C ASN A 281 -9.66 9.78 12.03
N LEU A 282 -8.68 10.08 11.19
CA LEU A 282 -7.83 11.25 11.31
C LEU A 282 -8.01 12.16 10.10
N LYS A 283 -7.94 13.49 10.35
CA LYS A 283 -7.87 14.52 9.30
C LYS A 283 -6.40 14.95 9.15
N PRO A 284 -5.67 14.44 8.15
CA PRO A 284 -4.25 14.76 7.98
C PRO A 284 -4.01 16.25 7.79
N VAL A 285 -2.84 16.72 8.24
CA VAL A 285 -2.26 18.01 7.86
C VAL A 285 -1.00 17.78 7.06
N ALA A 286 -0.73 18.67 6.12
CA ALA A 286 0.34 18.53 5.15
C ALA A 286 1.17 19.81 5.02
N ASP A 287 2.30 19.70 4.36
CA ASP A 287 3.08 20.84 3.92
C ASP A 287 2.38 21.57 2.74
N LYS A 288 3.04 22.61 2.21
CA LYS A 288 2.48 23.41 1.10
C LYS A 288 2.32 22.64 -0.21
N SER A 289 3.00 21.51 -0.35
CA SER A 289 2.93 20.63 -1.52
C SER A 289 1.92 19.49 -1.33
N GLY A 290 1.24 19.43 -0.17
CA GLY A 290 0.29 18.39 0.17
C GLY A 290 0.92 17.15 0.80
N ASN A 291 2.23 17.12 1.06
CA ASN A 291 2.90 15.96 1.61
C ASN A 291 2.71 15.86 3.13
N THR A 292 2.46 14.66 3.59
CA THR A 292 2.31 14.32 5.00
C THR A 292 2.96 12.97 5.30
N LEU A 293 3.04 12.60 6.58
CA LEU A 293 3.58 11.31 6.98
C LEU A 293 2.97 10.80 8.29
N ALA A 294 3.02 9.48 8.44
CA ALA A 294 2.79 8.77 9.68
C ALA A 294 4.03 7.95 10.04
N VAL A 295 4.29 7.76 11.33
CA VAL A 295 5.43 7.00 11.86
C VAL A 295 4.93 6.01 12.91
N LEU A 296 5.32 4.76 12.79
CA LEU A 296 5.15 3.74 13.83
C LEU A 296 6.52 3.28 14.28
N HIS A 297 6.75 3.19 15.58
CA HIS A 297 8.00 2.66 16.11
C HIS A 297 7.78 1.78 17.34
N ASN A 298 8.73 0.88 17.60
CA ASN A 298 8.74 0.02 18.78
C ASN A 298 8.90 0.84 20.07
N LYS A 299 8.72 0.19 21.20
CA LYS A 299 8.79 0.84 22.51
C LYS A 299 10.12 1.57 22.75
N GLU A 300 11.23 0.98 22.34
CA GLU A 300 12.58 1.52 22.54
C GLU A 300 12.91 2.68 21.58
N GLY A 301 12.10 2.89 20.51
CA GLY A 301 12.32 3.95 19.51
C GLY A 301 13.57 3.74 18.68
N ASN A 302 13.94 2.50 18.38
CA ASN A 302 15.11 2.15 17.58
C ASN A 302 14.81 1.29 16.35
N LEU A 303 13.54 0.93 16.17
CA LEU A 303 13.01 0.26 14.99
C LEU A 303 11.64 0.82 14.68
N GLY A 304 11.39 1.15 13.42
CA GLY A 304 10.12 1.73 13.01
C GLY A 304 9.93 1.75 11.50
N VAL A 305 8.84 2.37 11.10
CA VAL A 305 8.50 2.67 9.72
C VAL A 305 7.95 4.09 9.64
N SER A 306 8.36 4.85 8.63
CA SER A 306 7.64 6.04 8.20
C SER A 306 6.92 5.77 6.88
N MET A 307 5.72 6.32 6.75
CA MET A 307 4.90 6.24 5.55
C MET A 307 4.52 7.65 5.13
N GLN A 308 5.03 8.07 3.97
CA GLN A 308 4.74 9.37 3.35
C GLN A 308 3.70 9.22 2.26
N TYR A 309 2.79 10.18 2.15
CA TYR A 309 1.78 10.25 1.10
C TYR A 309 1.32 11.70 0.88
N ASN A 310 0.50 11.93 -0.16
CA ASN A 310 -0.01 13.25 -0.48
C ASN A 310 -1.51 13.38 -0.15
N THR A 311 -1.88 14.38 0.64
CA THR A 311 -3.26 14.60 1.10
C THR A 311 -4.22 15.06 0.00
N SER A 312 -3.71 15.55 -1.13
CA SER A 312 -4.54 15.85 -2.30
C SER A 312 -5.00 14.59 -3.03
N GLN A 313 -4.27 13.49 -2.84
CA GLN A 313 -4.56 12.16 -3.40
C GLN A 313 -5.33 11.31 -2.40
N LEU A 314 -4.90 11.33 -1.13
CA LEU A 314 -5.41 10.52 -0.02
C LEU A 314 -5.76 11.43 1.17
N PRO A 315 -6.95 12.05 1.17
CA PRO A 315 -7.31 13.13 2.10
C PRO A 315 -7.59 12.68 3.53
N VAL A 316 -7.73 11.38 3.78
CA VAL A 316 -8.02 10.84 5.12
C VAL A 316 -7.01 9.78 5.54
N LEU A 317 -6.88 9.56 6.84
CA LEU A 317 -6.07 8.50 7.42
C LEU A 317 -6.89 7.73 8.44
N THR A 318 -6.88 6.40 8.33
CA THR A 318 -7.43 5.50 9.35
C THR A 318 -6.28 4.86 10.11
N ILE A 319 -6.40 4.77 11.45
CA ILE A 319 -5.55 3.94 12.29
C ILE A 319 -6.42 2.84 12.89
N TRP A 320 -6.16 1.62 12.48
CA TRP A 320 -6.80 0.41 13.02
C TRP A 320 -5.88 -0.25 14.04
N LYS A 321 -6.37 -0.49 15.25
CA LYS A 321 -5.63 -1.16 16.33
C LYS A 321 -6.31 -2.47 16.66
N ASN A 322 -5.63 -3.58 16.44
CA ASN A 322 -6.06 -4.92 16.84
C ASN A 322 -4.97 -5.56 17.71
N THR A 323 -5.00 -5.26 19.01
CA THR A 323 -4.05 -5.79 19.99
C THR A 323 -4.59 -7.03 20.71
N ASP A 324 -5.32 -7.90 20.02
CA ASP A 324 -5.74 -9.21 20.51
C ASP A 324 -4.52 -10.13 20.74
N THR A 325 -4.72 -11.40 20.97
CA THR A 325 -3.62 -12.34 21.21
C THR A 325 -2.75 -12.53 19.97
N LEU A 326 -1.51 -12.97 20.18
CA LEU A 326 -0.60 -13.27 19.06
C LEU A 326 -1.20 -14.31 18.08
N GLN A 327 -1.98 -15.26 18.59
CA GLN A 327 -2.59 -16.31 17.76
C GLN A 327 -3.81 -15.82 16.96
N GLN A 328 -4.49 -14.78 17.44
CA GLN A 328 -5.63 -14.18 16.73
C GLN A 328 -5.19 -13.08 15.76
N GLY A 329 -3.91 -12.71 15.76
CA GLY A 329 -3.35 -11.68 14.92
C GLY A 329 -3.18 -10.36 15.67
N TYR A 330 -1.99 -10.18 16.27
CA TYR A 330 -1.56 -8.94 16.92
C TYR A 330 -1.02 -7.99 15.87
N VAL A 331 -1.80 -6.98 15.47
CA VAL A 331 -1.53 -6.13 14.31
C VAL A 331 -2.13 -4.75 14.46
N THR A 332 -1.57 -3.77 13.75
CA THR A 332 -2.17 -2.43 13.54
C THR A 332 -2.15 -2.07 12.06
N GLY A 333 -3.16 -1.34 11.60
CA GLY A 333 -3.22 -0.74 10.27
C GLY A 333 -2.94 0.76 10.34
N ILE A 334 -2.16 1.27 9.37
CA ILE A 334 -2.00 2.69 9.07
C ILE A 334 -2.45 2.87 7.61
N GLU A 335 -3.55 3.57 7.39
CA GLU A 335 -4.36 3.39 6.21
C GLU A 335 -4.77 4.73 5.60
N PRO A 336 -3.89 5.40 4.81
CA PRO A 336 -4.28 6.55 4.03
C PRO A 336 -5.26 6.13 2.92
N GLY A 337 -6.28 6.94 2.68
CA GLY A 337 -7.32 6.63 1.72
C GLY A 337 -8.08 7.82 1.19
N THR A 338 -8.92 7.58 0.20
CA THR A 338 -9.92 8.55 -0.28
C THR A 338 -11.12 8.62 0.66
N SER A 339 -11.32 7.58 1.47
CA SER A 339 -12.41 7.43 2.42
C SER A 339 -11.96 6.72 3.69
N TYR A 340 -12.72 6.85 4.76
CA TYR A 340 -12.56 6.05 5.98
C TYR A 340 -13.10 4.62 5.78
N ALA A 341 -12.94 3.76 6.79
CA ALA A 341 -13.34 2.36 6.71
C ALA A 341 -14.85 2.08 6.87
N TYR A 342 -15.72 3.09 6.74
CA TYR A 342 -17.19 2.87 6.76
C TYR A 342 -17.67 2.29 5.41
N ASN A 343 -18.86 1.66 5.41
CA ASN A 343 -19.53 1.29 4.18
C ASN A 343 -19.77 2.52 3.28
N THR A 344 -19.65 2.33 1.96
CA THR A 344 -19.75 3.41 0.94
C THR A 344 -20.97 4.29 1.10
N LYS A 345 -22.15 3.73 1.44
CA LYS A 345 -23.38 4.52 1.65
C LYS A 345 -23.25 5.62 2.71
N PHE A 346 -22.39 5.42 3.72
CA PHE A 346 -22.12 6.41 4.76
C PHE A 346 -21.06 7.41 4.36
N GLN A 347 -20.18 7.04 3.42
CA GLN A 347 -19.10 7.90 2.92
C GLN A 347 -19.62 8.92 1.90
N ARG A 348 -20.64 8.57 1.08
CA ARG A 348 -21.20 9.48 0.08
C ARG A 348 -21.70 10.80 0.67
N PRO A 349 -22.51 10.82 1.75
CA PRO A 349 -22.94 12.07 2.38
C PRO A 349 -21.82 12.93 2.96
N LEU A 350 -20.67 12.30 3.24
CA LEU A 350 -19.47 12.98 3.75
C LEU A 350 -18.59 13.56 2.64
N GLY A 351 -18.92 13.33 1.34
CA GLY A 351 -18.11 13.72 0.20
C GLY A 351 -16.81 12.91 0.07
N LEU A 352 -16.78 11.69 0.63
CA LEU A 352 -15.61 10.80 0.66
C LEU A 352 -15.70 9.66 -0.37
N VAL A 353 -16.59 9.77 -1.34
CA VAL A 353 -16.67 8.87 -2.49
C VAL A 353 -16.49 9.74 -3.74
N PRO A 354 -15.24 9.95 -4.17
CA PRO A 354 -14.95 10.81 -5.31
C PRO A 354 -15.41 10.20 -6.63
N THR A 355 -15.70 11.06 -7.60
CA THR A 355 -15.98 10.68 -8.98
C THR A 355 -14.68 10.63 -9.79
N ILE A 356 -14.60 9.67 -10.70
CA ILE A 356 -13.59 9.59 -11.73
C ILE A 356 -14.31 9.64 -13.10
N HIS A 357 -14.07 10.71 -13.87
CA HIS A 357 -14.75 10.91 -15.14
C HIS A 357 -14.32 9.89 -16.21
N ALA A 358 -15.14 9.71 -17.23
CA ALA A 358 -14.80 8.87 -18.38
C ALA A 358 -13.42 9.21 -18.94
N GLY A 359 -12.52 8.22 -19.01
CA GLY A 359 -11.15 8.39 -19.49
C GLY A 359 -10.19 9.11 -18.52
N GLU A 360 -10.66 9.56 -17.36
CA GLU A 360 -9.81 10.24 -16.36
C GLU A 360 -8.87 9.26 -15.65
N SER A 361 -7.72 9.79 -15.19
CA SER A 361 -6.78 9.07 -14.34
C SER A 361 -6.54 9.80 -13.02
N LYS A 362 -6.42 9.05 -11.94
CA LYS A 362 -6.02 9.52 -10.61
C LYS A 362 -4.68 8.87 -10.24
N HIS A 363 -3.82 9.64 -9.56
CA HIS A 363 -2.49 9.19 -9.15
C HIS A 363 -2.41 9.10 -7.63
N PHE A 364 -1.69 8.09 -7.14
CA PHE A 364 -1.47 7.85 -5.72
C PHE A 364 -0.02 7.46 -5.49
N ASP A 365 0.65 8.22 -4.61
CA ASP A 365 2.06 8.07 -4.32
C ASP A 365 2.26 7.81 -2.83
N LEU A 366 2.95 6.72 -2.50
CA LEU A 366 3.33 6.36 -1.14
C LEU A 366 4.80 5.99 -1.10
N THR A 367 5.50 6.41 -0.04
CA THR A 367 6.86 5.99 0.23
C THR A 367 6.96 5.44 1.63
N TYR A 368 7.55 4.26 1.75
CA TYR A 368 7.84 3.59 3.02
C TYR A 368 9.34 3.63 3.27
N THR A 369 9.74 3.99 4.50
CA THR A 369 11.13 3.94 4.94
C THR A 369 11.24 3.10 6.20
N VAL A 370 12.10 2.08 6.18
CA VAL A 370 12.44 1.29 7.35
C VAL A 370 13.41 2.10 8.20
N LEU A 371 13.05 2.34 9.46
CA LEU A 371 13.84 3.09 10.42
C LEU A 371 14.55 2.09 11.33
N SER A 372 15.87 2.02 11.26
CA SER A 372 16.68 0.98 11.91
C SER A 372 17.56 1.52 13.06
N SER A 373 17.37 2.77 13.43
CA SER A 373 18.11 3.44 14.53
C SER A 373 17.24 4.45 15.26
N SER A 374 17.59 4.77 16.51
CA SER A 374 16.91 5.82 17.27
C SER A 374 17.05 7.21 16.61
N ALA A 375 18.16 7.47 15.95
CA ALA A 375 18.36 8.74 15.24
C ALA A 375 17.37 8.89 14.06
N GLU A 376 17.13 7.83 13.29
CA GLU A 376 16.16 7.82 12.19
C GLU A 376 14.72 7.94 12.71
N VAL A 377 14.38 7.20 13.77
CA VAL A 377 13.05 7.30 14.41
C VAL A 377 12.80 8.70 14.94
N ASP A 378 13.77 9.28 15.68
CA ASP A 378 13.66 10.64 16.22
C ASP A 378 13.53 11.69 15.11
N SER A 379 14.25 11.51 14.00
CA SER A 379 14.15 12.39 12.83
C SER A 379 12.74 12.33 12.21
N ALA A 380 12.22 11.13 11.98
CA ALA A 380 10.90 10.96 11.40
C ALA A 380 9.78 11.51 12.31
N VAL A 381 9.88 11.32 13.63
CA VAL A 381 8.94 11.90 14.60
C VAL A 381 9.04 13.44 14.64
N LYS A 382 10.24 14.00 14.49
CA LYS A 382 10.43 15.47 14.37
C LYS A 382 9.76 16.02 13.12
N ASP A 383 9.79 15.28 11.99
CA ASP A 383 9.13 15.73 10.77
C ASP A 383 7.59 15.71 10.92
N VAL A 384 7.00 14.73 11.61
CA VAL A 384 5.58 14.78 12.00
C VAL A 384 5.28 16.03 12.83
N ASN A 385 6.08 16.29 13.86
CA ASN A 385 5.89 17.44 14.74
C ASN A 385 6.07 18.79 14.01
N LYS A 386 6.93 18.86 13.02
CA LYS A 386 7.12 20.03 12.16
C LYS A 386 5.85 20.33 11.34
N LEU A 387 5.20 19.31 10.78
CA LEU A 387 3.90 19.46 10.09
C LEU A 387 2.81 19.94 11.04
N LEU A 388 2.80 19.45 12.27
CA LEU A 388 1.86 19.89 13.32
C LEU A 388 2.10 21.35 13.75
N ASN A 389 3.28 21.92 13.49
CA ASN A 389 3.64 23.31 13.79
C ASN A 389 3.29 23.71 15.24
N GLY A 390 3.66 22.85 16.21
CA GLY A 390 3.42 23.06 17.64
C GLY A 390 1.98 22.82 18.10
N LYS A 391 1.08 22.45 17.21
CA LYS A 391 -0.29 22.07 17.57
C LYS A 391 -0.35 20.60 18.02
N LYS A 392 -1.33 20.28 18.86
CA LYS A 392 -1.67 18.89 19.19
C LYS A 392 -2.81 18.43 18.33
N VAL A 393 -2.86 17.13 18.04
CA VAL A 393 -4.02 16.50 17.40
C VAL A 393 -5.23 16.68 18.33
N GLN A 394 -6.29 17.31 17.83
CA GLN A 394 -7.52 17.50 18.59
C GLN A 394 -8.27 16.17 18.69
N GLN A 395 -8.58 15.74 19.91
CA GLN A 395 -9.42 14.57 20.14
C GLN A 395 -10.88 14.97 20.14
N VAL A 396 -11.68 14.37 19.26
CA VAL A 396 -13.12 14.63 19.10
C VAL A 396 -13.85 13.35 19.42
N HIS A 397 -14.71 13.38 20.45
CA HIS A 397 -15.48 12.22 20.90
C HIS A 397 -16.73 11.94 20.06
N GLU A 398 -17.12 12.90 19.20
CA GLU A 398 -18.25 12.73 18.30
C GLU A 398 -17.93 11.74 17.18
N LEU A 399 -18.84 10.79 16.95
CA LEU A 399 -18.71 9.81 15.87
C LEU A 399 -19.01 10.48 14.52
N ILE A 400 -18.14 10.29 13.52
CA ILE A 400 -18.39 10.77 12.14
C ILE A 400 -19.65 10.09 11.58
N VAL A 401 -19.80 8.78 11.87
CA VAL A 401 -20.99 8.00 11.53
C VAL A 401 -21.45 7.26 12.77
N ASP A 402 -22.66 7.54 13.21
CA ASP A 402 -23.28 6.82 14.35
C ASP A 402 -24.06 5.60 13.83
N LEU A 403 -23.34 4.48 13.72
CA LEU A 403 -23.92 3.22 13.24
C LEU A 403 -25.08 2.69 14.10
N SER A 404 -25.22 3.14 15.36
CA SER A 404 -26.32 2.76 16.23
C SER A 404 -27.66 3.39 15.82
N LYS A 405 -27.62 4.46 15.04
CA LYS A 405 -28.80 5.17 14.52
C LYS A 405 -29.21 4.74 13.12
N VAL A 406 -28.44 3.83 12.53
CA VAL A 406 -28.69 3.32 11.18
C VAL A 406 -29.35 1.95 11.33
N GLN A 407 -30.66 1.88 11.08
CA GLN A 407 -31.43 0.63 11.03
C GLN A 407 -31.48 0.09 9.61
#